data_fba6874621c83f19f2a4aa620c6150cf
#
_entry.id   fba6874621c83f19f2a4aa620c6150cf
#
_cell.length_a   1.000
_cell.length_b   1.000
_cell.length_c   1.000
_cell.angle_alpha   90.00
_cell.angle_beta   90.00
_cell.angle_gamma   90.00
#
_symmetry.space_group_name_H-M   'P 1'
#
loop_
_entity.id
_entity.type
_entity.pdbx_description
1 polymer ?
#
loop_
_entity_poly.entity_id
_entity_poly.type
_entity_poly.pdbx_seq_one_letter_code
_entity_poly.pdbx_strand_id
1 'polypeptide(L)'
;TIEAGRGPYELSVKTTVENLSDRKRHYALIVSTTDFRRDDEVEGAMFTMNPLNTHVECVAPDGDADRRRRDDFDASDFEKQENFPRTELTDGSWFQSAGNATLAAVSNAYFTNAIFHDQGPAAPLCQLQIEERWHVGQYRSKSADPNSAALYKARLAYPVRTLAPGQSESFEHTAFIGPKERQALETAGPQFVELIDLGFFSSIARVLVSFLLKVYSLIPNWGVAIIVLTITARLLLFPLSVPSIKNMVHMRELKPEMDALNEKFKDDPQAKGLAQMELWRKHG
;
A
#
# COMPACT_ATOMS: atom_id res chain seq x y z
N THR A 1 -1.11 22.28 21.48
CA THR A 1 0.34 22.50 21.41
C THR A 1 0.95 21.57 20.39
N ILE A 2 2.00 22.01 19.71
CA ILE A 2 2.80 21.22 18.78
C ILE A 2 4.24 21.28 19.30
N GLU A 3 4.85 20.12 19.45
CA GLU A 3 6.21 19.98 19.98
C GLU A 3 7.01 19.04 19.06
N ALA A 4 8.35 19.14 19.10
CA ALA A 4 9.19 18.18 18.41
C ALA A 4 8.98 16.79 19.02
N GLY A 5 8.85 15.77 18.16
CA GLY A 5 8.74 14.38 18.58
C GLY A 5 10.08 13.77 19.01
N ARG A 6 10.12 12.45 19.06
CA ARG A 6 11.33 11.69 19.48
C ARG A 6 12.39 11.63 18.37
N GLY A 7 11.94 11.66 17.12
CA GLY A 7 12.78 11.56 15.93
C GLY A 7 12.78 12.84 15.08
N PRO A 8 13.67 12.91 14.08
CA PRO A 8 13.86 14.11 13.24
C PRO A 8 12.65 14.46 12.35
N TYR A 9 11.72 13.52 12.14
CA TYR A 9 10.56 13.65 11.26
C TYR A 9 9.23 13.60 12.02
N GLU A 10 9.27 13.71 13.34
CA GLU A 10 8.11 13.56 14.22
C GLU A 10 7.71 14.91 14.84
N LEU A 11 6.40 15.07 14.95
CA LEU A 11 5.78 16.14 15.73
C LEU A 11 4.77 15.51 16.69
N SER A 12 4.87 15.85 17.96
CA SER A 12 3.83 15.56 18.94
C SER A 12 2.80 16.66 18.94
N VAL A 13 1.53 16.31 18.73
CA VAL A 13 0.42 17.24 18.64
C VAL A 13 -0.58 16.95 19.74
N LYS A 14 -0.76 17.90 20.65
CA LYS A 14 -1.80 17.85 21.68
C LYS A 14 -2.89 18.85 21.36
N THR A 15 -4.10 18.35 21.10
CA THR A 15 -5.31 19.14 20.86
C THR A 15 -6.22 19.07 22.07
N THR A 16 -6.54 20.23 22.67
CA THR A 16 -7.51 20.31 23.77
C THR A 16 -8.72 21.08 23.29
N VAL A 17 -9.89 20.47 23.48
CA VAL A 17 -11.20 21.06 23.19
C VAL A 17 -11.85 21.40 24.52
N GLU A 18 -12.21 22.66 24.73
CA GLU A 18 -12.87 23.15 25.95
C GLU A 18 -14.19 23.84 25.62
N ASN A 19 -15.20 23.57 26.40
CA ASN A 19 -16.51 24.23 26.27
C ASN A 19 -16.56 25.49 27.14
N LEU A 20 -16.33 26.65 26.53
CA LEU A 20 -16.38 27.96 27.20
C LEU A 20 -17.81 28.54 27.31
N SER A 21 -18.83 27.81 26.82
CA SER A 21 -20.22 28.29 26.88
C SER A 21 -20.93 27.81 28.17
N ASP A 22 -22.07 28.42 28.45
CA ASP A 22 -22.95 28.10 29.57
C ASP A 22 -23.87 26.86 29.34
N ARG A 23 -23.77 26.24 28.16
CA ARG A 23 -24.59 25.10 27.71
C ARG A 23 -23.76 23.92 27.30
N LYS A 24 -24.36 22.73 27.32
CA LYS A 24 -23.72 21.54 26.70
C LYS A 24 -23.50 21.77 25.20
N ARG A 25 -22.35 21.41 24.73
CA ARG A 25 -21.97 21.51 23.31
C ARG A 25 -21.53 20.15 22.77
N HIS A 26 -21.97 19.88 21.57
CA HIS A 26 -21.49 18.72 20.80
C HIS A 26 -20.31 19.16 19.96
N TYR A 27 -19.32 18.27 19.85
CA TYR A 27 -18.17 18.47 18.98
C TYR A 27 -17.71 17.15 18.38
N ALA A 28 -17.02 17.21 17.27
CA ALA A 28 -16.28 16.12 16.69
C ALA A 28 -14.90 16.62 16.30
N LEU A 29 -13.86 15.87 16.64
CA LEU A 29 -12.51 16.16 16.19
C LEU A 29 -12.24 15.36 14.92
N ILE A 30 -11.66 16.02 13.92
CA ILE A 30 -11.13 15.40 12.71
C ILE A 30 -9.70 15.86 12.55
N VAL A 31 -8.79 14.92 12.43
CA VAL A 31 -7.36 15.20 12.15
C VAL A 31 -7.04 14.56 10.81
N SER A 32 -6.55 15.33 9.87
CA SER A 32 -6.31 14.88 8.49
C SER A 32 -4.92 15.17 8.01
N THR A 33 -4.40 14.28 7.17
CA THR A 33 -3.22 14.49 6.34
C THR A 33 -3.63 14.53 4.88
N THR A 34 -2.95 15.36 4.10
CA THR A 34 -3.27 15.56 2.69
C THR A 34 -2.00 15.69 1.87
N ASP A 35 -2.04 15.21 0.65
CA ASP A 35 -1.01 15.45 -0.37
C ASP A 35 -1.67 15.77 -1.70
N PHE A 36 -1.07 16.65 -2.47
CA PHE A 36 -1.55 17.06 -3.77
C PHE A 36 -0.55 16.63 -4.84
N ARG A 37 -1.04 15.89 -5.86
CA ARG A 37 -0.22 15.43 -6.97
C ARG A 37 -0.83 15.80 -8.31
N ARG A 38 -0.03 16.38 -9.17
CA ARG A 38 -0.38 16.64 -10.55
C ARG A 38 -0.27 15.35 -11.37
N ASP A 39 -1.10 15.23 -12.40
CA ASP A 39 -1.09 14.04 -13.25
C ASP A 39 0.21 13.89 -14.03
N ASP A 40 0.83 15.01 -14.46
CA ASP A 40 2.13 15.01 -15.13
C ASP A 40 3.32 14.52 -14.27
N GLU A 41 3.18 14.60 -12.94
CA GLU A 41 4.19 14.06 -11.99
C GLU A 41 4.07 12.55 -11.83
N VAL A 42 2.90 11.96 -12.12
CA VAL A 42 2.57 10.56 -11.86
C VAL A 42 2.68 9.70 -13.12
N GLU A 43 2.70 10.30 -14.32
CA GLU A 43 2.89 9.57 -15.57
C GLU A 43 4.24 8.85 -15.59
N GLY A 44 4.20 7.52 -15.49
CA GLY A 44 5.36 6.63 -15.58
C GLY A 44 5.44 5.93 -16.94
N ALA A 45 6.63 5.49 -17.33
CA ALA A 45 6.79 4.64 -18.51
C ALA A 45 6.10 3.28 -18.28
N MET A 46 5.55 2.70 -19.34
CA MET A 46 4.65 1.53 -19.37
C MET A 46 5.12 0.28 -18.56
N PHE A 47 6.37 0.20 -18.14
CA PHE A 47 6.92 -0.93 -17.37
C PHE A 47 7.70 -0.51 -16.11
N THR A 48 7.68 0.77 -15.74
CA THR A 48 8.36 1.26 -14.53
C THR A 48 7.31 1.77 -13.55
N MET A 49 7.31 1.21 -12.33
CA MET A 49 6.53 1.80 -11.26
C MET A 49 7.04 3.21 -11.00
N ASN A 50 6.19 4.21 -11.21
CA ASN A 50 6.55 5.57 -10.83
C ASN A 50 6.62 5.65 -9.30
N PRO A 51 7.78 6.01 -8.74
CA PRO A 51 7.95 6.11 -7.29
C PRO A 51 7.10 7.21 -6.65
N LEU A 52 6.57 8.13 -7.46
CA LEU A 52 5.67 9.19 -7.01
C LEU A 52 4.20 8.76 -6.98
N ASN A 53 3.87 7.52 -7.40
CA ASN A 53 2.53 6.97 -7.22
C ASN A 53 2.11 7.05 -5.76
N THR A 54 1.17 7.94 -5.50
CA THR A 54 0.65 8.23 -4.17
C THR A 54 -0.55 7.35 -3.87
N HIS A 55 -0.66 6.90 -2.65
CA HIS A 55 -1.79 6.15 -2.12
C HIS A 55 -2.18 6.69 -0.75
N VAL A 56 -3.39 6.38 -0.34
CA VAL A 56 -3.90 6.65 1.00
C VAL A 56 -4.04 5.35 1.77
N GLU A 57 -3.75 5.37 3.06
CA GLU A 57 -3.76 4.15 3.85
C GLU A 57 -4.20 4.37 5.30
N CYS A 58 -4.89 3.37 5.83
CA CYS A 58 -5.24 3.23 7.24
C CYS A 58 -4.54 1.99 7.80
N VAL A 59 -3.89 2.12 8.94
CA VAL A 59 -3.22 1.00 9.59
C VAL A 59 -3.84 0.74 10.97
N ALA A 60 -4.22 -0.52 11.20
CA ALA A 60 -4.72 -0.98 12.48
C ALA A 60 -3.59 -1.39 13.43
N PRO A 61 -3.84 -1.48 14.75
CA PRO A 61 -2.82 -1.85 15.74
C PRO A 61 -2.23 -3.25 15.55
N ASP A 62 -2.95 -4.16 14.90
CA ASP A 62 -2.51 -5.51 14.56
C ASP A 62 -1.64 -5.57 13.29
N GLY A 63 -1.41 -4.41 12.66
CA GLY A 63 -0.61 -4.29 11.45
C GLY A 63 -1.39 -4.50 10.16
N ASP A 64 -2.71 -4.72 10.23
CA ASP A 64 -3.54 -4.73 9.03
C ASP A 64 -3.62 -3.33 8.41
N ALA A 65 -3.33 -3.25 7.13
CA ALA A 65 -3.24 -1.99 6.40
C ALA A 65 -4.18 -1.99 5.18
N ASP A 66 -5.18 -1.11 5.24
CA ASP A 66 -6.08 -0.86 4.12
C ASP A 66 -5.49 0.25 3.25
N ARG A 67 -4.92 -0.13 2.11
CA ARG A 67 -4.28 0.78 1.15
C ARG A 67 -5.15 0.96 -0.07
N ARG A 68 -5.32 2.21 -0.47
CA ARG A 68 -6.13 2.57 -1.63
C ARG A 68 -5.36 3.49 -2.57
N ARG A 69 -5.37 3.13 -3.84
CA ARG A 69 -4.85 3.93 -4.96
C ARG A 69 -5.99 4.64 -5.66
N ARG A 70 -5.65 5.52 -6.59
CA ARG A 70 -6.64 6.29 -7.34
C ARG A 70 -7.64 5.40 -8.09
N ASP A 71 -7.15 4.32 -8.68
CA ASP A 71 -7.97 3.37 -9.45
C ASP A 71 -8.97 2.59 -8.56
N ASP A 72 -8.72 2.54 -7.23
CA ASP A 72 -9.60 1.87 -6.27
C ASP A 72 -10.80 2.73 -5.84
N PHE A 73 -10.88 4.00 -6.29
CA PHE A 73 -11.97 4.94 -5.99
C PHE A 73 -12.97 5.10 -7.14
N ASP A 74 -13.19 4.05 -7.94
CA ASP A 74 -14.21 4.05 -8.97
C ASP A 74 -15.62 4.07 -8.35
N ALA A 75 -16.59 4.64 -9.10
CA ALA A 75 -17.98 4.77 -8.67
C ALA A 75 -18.60 3.46 -8.17
N SER A 76 -18.16 2.32 -8.72
CA SER A 76 -18.61 0.98 -8.30
C SER A 76 -18.19 0.60 -6.87
N ASP A 77 -17.11 1.19 -6.35
CA ASP A 77 -16.66 0.90 -4.98
C ASP A 77 -17.46 1.69 -3.94
N PHE A 78 -17.96 2.87 -4.32
CA PHE A 78 -18.89 3.63 -3.48
C PHE A 78 -20.28 2.98 -3.40
N GLU A 79 -20.75 2.32 -4.45
CA GLU A 79 -22.01 1.57 -4.44
C GLU A 79 -21.98 0.36 -3.50
N LYS A 80 -20.82 -0.30 -3.38
CA LYS A 80 -20.63 -1.45 -2.46
C LYS A 80 -20.56 -1.06 -0.98
N GLN A 81 -20.38 0.23 -0.68
CA GLN A 81 -20.35 0.75 0.68
C GLN A 81 -21.72 0.98 1.31
N GLU A 82 -22.83 0.54 0.71
CA GLU A 82 -24.17 0.65 1.28
C GLU A 82 -24.32 0.05 2.69
N ASN A 83 -23.39 -0.82 3.08
CA ASN A 83 -23.37 -1.47 4.40
C ASN A 83 -22.51 -0.77 5.46
N PHE A 84 -21.81 0.32 5.12
CA PHE A 84 -21.09 1.09 6.12
C PHE A 84 -22.02 2.12 6.74
N PRO A 85 -22.12 2.20 8.08
CA PRO A 85 -22.96 3.19 8.72
C PRO A 85 -22.51 4.59 8.28
N ARG A 86 -23.38 5.28 7.56
CA ARG A 86 -23.21 6.71 7.29
C ARG A 86 -23.31 7.40 8.64
N THR A 87 -22.16 7.71 9.23
CA THR A 87 -22.13 8.56 10.39
C THR A 87 -22.37 10.01 9.96
N GLU A 88 -22.92 10.84 10.82
CA GLU A 88 -23.12 12.28 10.56
C GLU A 88 -21.83 13.03 10.13
N LEU A 89 -20.69 12.37 10.28
CA LEU A 89 -19.36 12.87 9.89
C LEU A 89 -18.93 12.46 8.48
N THR A 90 -19.67 11.60 7.80
CA THR A 90 -19.35 11.16 6.45
C THR A 90 -20.31 11.81 5.46
N ASP A 91 -19.79 12.67 4.60
CA ASP A 91 -20.53 13.27 3.50
C ASP A 91 -20.79 12.29 2.33
N GLY A 92 -20.53 11.01 2.52
CA GLY A 92 -20.71 9.93 1.55
C GLY A 92 -19.57 9.78 0.53
N SER A 93 -18.58 10.68 0.54
CA SER A 93 -17.42 10.64 -0.38
C SER A 93 -16.17 10.02 0.25
N TRP A 94 -16.26 9.55 1.48
CA TRP A 94 -15.14 8.97 2.23
C TRP A 94 -15.28 7.46 2.34
N PHE A 95 -14.22 6.77 1.94
CA PHE A 95 -14.06 5.35 2.23
C PHE A 95 -13.69 5.18 3.71
N GLN A 96 -14.43 4.38 4.44
CA GLN A 96 -14.12 4.04 5.82
C GLN A 96 -13.42 2.69 5.88
N SER A 97 -12.20 2.66 6.42
CA SER A 97 -11.49 1.41 6.66
C SER A 97 -12.23 0.54 7.69
N ALA A 98 -12.28 -0.76 7.41
CA ALA A 98 -12.83 -1.74 8.34
C ALA A 98 -11.82 -1.97 9.48
N GLY A 99 -12.28 -1.80 10.72
CA GLY A 99 -11.45 -2.04 11.91
C GLY A 99 -11.11 -0.79 12.70
N ASN A 100 -10.34 -0.98 13.76
CA ASN A 100 -9.92 0.08 14.68
C ASN A 100 -8.57 0.68 14.24
N ALA A 101 -8.48 1.15 13.01
CA ALA A 101 -7.26 1.76 12.51
C ALA A 101 -6.94 3.04 13.28
N THR A 102 -5.74 3.12 13.80
CA THR A 102 -5.24 4.24 14.62
C THR A 102 -4.24 5.12 13.89
N LEU A 103 -3.84 4.75 12.69
CA LEU A 103 -2.92 5.49 11.85
C LEU A 103 -3.57 5.76 10.49
N ALA A 104 -3.54 7.03 10.07
CA ALA A 104 -3.96 7.49 8.76
C ALA A 104 -2.76 8.10 8.04
N ALA A 105 -2.51 7.71 6.79
CA ALA A 105 -1.36 8.21 6.06
C ALA A 105 -1.67 8.44 4.57
N VAL A 106 -0.91 9.38 4.01
CA VAL A 106 -0.75 9.58 2.57
C VAL A 106 0.70 9.30 2.24
N SER A 107 0.94 8.35 1.37
CA SER A 107 2.27 7.79 1.13
C SER A 107 2.57 7.62 -0.35
N ASN A 108 3.85 7.69 -0.70
CA ASN A 108 4.37 7.17 -1.96
C ASN A 108 5.44 6.09 -1.67
N ALA A 109 6.25 5.71 -2.67
CA ALA A 109 7.28 4.69 -2.48
C ALA A 109 8.37 5.08 -1.46
N TYR A 110 8.67 6.39 -1.32
CA TYR A 110 9.80 6.88 -0.53
C TYR A 110 9.43 7.73 0.67
N PHE A 111 8.28 8.40 0.64
CA PHE A 111 7.85 9.35 1.66
C PHE A 111 6.47 9.02 2.18
N THR A 112 6.23 9.37 3.43
CA THR A 112 4.92 9.29 4.06
C THR A 112 4.62 10.54 4.86
N ASN A 113 3.35 10.89 4.87
CA ASN A 113 2.76 11.92 5.69
C ASN A 113 1.65 11.26 6.52
N ALA A 114 1.96 10.92 7.76
CA ALA A 114 1.14 10.04 8.58
C ALA A 114 0.75 10.70 9.90
N ILE A 115 -0.43 10.37 10.40
CA ILE A 115 -0.95 10.79 11.70
C ILE A 115 -1.35 9.54 12.47
N PHE A 116 -0.80 9.39 13.66
CA PHE A 116 -1.11 8.31 14.59
C PHE A 116 -1.85 8.85 15.82
N HIS A 117 -2.87 8.11 16.23
CA HIS A 117 -3.60 8.36 17.46
C HIS A 117 -2.87 7.74 18.65
N ASP A 118 -2.25 8.57 19.50
CA ASP A 118 -1.56 8.11 20.70
C ASP A 118 -2.55 7.90 21.86
N GLN A 119 -3.28 8.96 22.21
CA GLN A 119 -4.21 8.97 23.33
C GLN A 119 -5.41 9.88 23.08
N GLY A 120 -6.55 9.48 23.62
CA GLY A 120 -7.77 10.28 23.58
C GLY A 120 -8.94 9.58 24.25
N PRO A 121 -10.04 10.29 24.42
CA PRO A 121 -11.23 9.77 25.11
C PRO A 121 -12.01 8.73 24.29
N ALA A 122 -11.71 8.54 23.02
CA ALA A 122 -12.32 7.55 22.14
C ALA A 122 -11.36 7.17 21.01
N ALA A 123 -11.51 5.94 20.49
CA ALA A 123 -10.82 5.51 19.29
C ALA A 123 -11.41 6.21 18.05
N PRO A 124 -10.57 6.65 17.10
CA PRO A 124 -11.02 7.27 15.87
C PRO A 124 -11.50 6.21 14.86
N LEU A 125 -12.23 6.69 13.85
CA LEU A 125 -12.45 5.99 12.60
C LEU A 125 -11.44 6.50 11.57
N CYS A 126 -10.77 5.60 10.88
CA CYS A 126 -9.88 6.00 9.79
C CYS A 126 -10.63 6.03 8.46
N GLN A 127 -10.53 7.14 7.75
CA GLN A 127 -11.25 7.41 6.53
C GLN A 127 -10.32 7.93 5.45
N LEU A 128 -10.53 7.44 4.22
CA LEU A 128 -9.70 7.69 3.04
C LEU A 128 -10.53 8.36 1.95
N GLN A 129 -9.91 9.28 1.20
CA GLN A 129 -10.51 9.92 0.03
C GLN A 129 -9.42 10.28 -0.97
N ILE A 130 -9.72 10.07 -2.25
CA ILE A 130 -8.96 10.66 -3.36
C ILE A 130 -9.93 11.49 -4.19
N GLU A 131 -9.73 12.80 -4.17
CA GLU A 131 -10.55 13.76 -4.89
C GLU A 131 -9.86 14.17 -6.17
N GLU A 132 -10.46 13.88 -7.32
CA GLU A 132 -9.94 14.33 -8.60
C GLU A 132 -10.20 15.82 -8.79
N ARG A 133 -9.18 16.52 -9.25
CA ARG A 133 -9.22 17.94 -9.60
C ARG A 133 -9.06 18.08 -11.09
N TRP A 134 -10.19 18.23 -11.77
CA TRP A 134 -10.24 18.42 -13.21
C TRP A 134 -11.32 19.44 -13.58
N HIS A 135 -11.02 20.34 -14.50
CA HIS A 135 -11.94 21.41 -14.92
C HIS A 135 -12.89 20.91 -16.01
N VAL A 136 -13.95 20.21 -15.60
CA VAL A 136 -15.02 19.74 -16.50
C VAL A 136 -15.67 20.93 -17.20
N GLY A 137 -15.74 20.87 -18.53
CA GLY A 137 -16.33 21.91 -19.38
C GLY A 137 -15.32 22.86 -20.05
N GLN A 138 -14.12 22.98 -19.51
CA GLN A 138 -13.03 23.73 -20.14
C GLN A 138 -12.21 22.86 -21.08
N TYR A 139 -12.00 21.58 -20.74
CA TYR A 139 -11.23 20.63 -21.49
C TYR A 139 -12.09 19.43 -21.92
N ARG A 140 -11.79 18.85 -23.09
CA ARG A 140 -12.53 17.70 -23.61
C ARG A 140 -12.30 16.40 -22.83
N SER A 141 -11.15 16.29 -22.21
CA SER A 141 -10.78 15.12 -21.41
C SER A 141 -9.85 15.55 -20.27
N LYS A 142 -9.73 14.70 -19.26
CA LYS A 142 -8.83 14.86 -18.13
C LYS A 142 -7.37 15.05 -18.57
N SER A 143 -6.92 14.25 -19.53
CA SER A 143 -5.55 14.32 -20.06
C SER A 143 -5.24 15.59 -20.85
N ALA A 144 -6.26 16.35 -21.25
CA ALA A 144 -6.09 17.63 -21.94
C ALA A 144 -6.00 18.82 -20.97
N ASP A 145 -6.33 18.65 -19.69
CA ASP A 145 -6.22 19.69 -18.67
C ASP A 145 -4.81 19.69 -18.08
N PRO A 146 -3.99 20.76 -18.31
CA PRO A 146 -2.65 20.86 -17.74
C PRO A 146 -2.64 21.00 -16.21
N ASN A 147 -3.78 21.28 -15.59
CA ASN A 147 -3.95 21.37 -14.15
C ASN A 147 -4.65 20.13 -13.57
N SER A 148 -4.81 19.08 -14.36
CA SER A 148 -5.35 17.83 -13.84
C SER A 148 -4.46 17.26 -12.74
N ALA A 149 -5.10 16.91 -11.63
CA ALA A 149 -4.41 16.51 -10.39
C ALA A 149 -5.36 15.71 -9.51
N ALA A 150 -4.81 15.08 -8.48
CA ALA A 150 -5.60 14.48 -7.43
C ALA A 150 -5.16 14.98 -6.04
N LEU A 151 -6.13 15.13 -5.15
CA LEU A 151 -5.94 15.45 -3.75
C LEU A 151 -6.16 14.18 -2.93
N TYR A 152 -5.08 13.65 -2.40
CA TYR A 152 -5.05 12.46 -1.56
C TYR A 152 -5.28 12.88 -0.12
N LYS A 153 -6.25 12.26 0.55
CA LYS A 153 -6.64 12.60 1.91
C LYS A 153 -6.80 11.34 2.75
N ALA A 154 -6.21 11.36 3.94
CA ALA A 154 -6.46 10.38 4.97
C ALA A 154 -6.78 11.11 6.28
N ARG A 155 -7.76 10.63 7.05
CA ARG A 155 -8.17 11.28 8.29
C ARG A 155 -8.53 10.30 9.39
N LEU A 156 -8.31 10.74 10.62
CA LEU A 156 -8.83 10.15 11.83
C LEU A 156 -10.04 10.98 12.28
N ALA A 157 -11.22 10.39 12.23
CA ALA A 157 -12.48 11.01 12.60
C ALA A 157 -12.96 10.44 13.93
N TYR A 158 -13.10 11.28 14.95
CA TYR A 158 -13.58 10.89 16.27
C TYR A 158 -15.10 10.97 16.34
N PRO A 159 -15.76 10.08 17.11
CA PRO A 159 -17.19 10.13 17.28
C PRO A 159 -17.62 11.46 17.94
N VAL A 160 -18.85 11.88 17.63
CA VAL A 160 -19.45 13.08 18.24
C VAL A 160 -19.53 12.90 19.77
N ARG A 161 -19.02 13.87 20.49
CA ARG A 161 -19.01 13.91 21.96
C ARG A 161 -19.68 15.17 22.48
N THR A 162 -20.05 15.13 23.75
CA THR A 162 -20.75 16.25 24.42
C THR A 162 -19.90 16.72 25.59
N LEU A 163 -19.57 18.01 25.60
CA LEU A 163 -18.91 18.67 26.73
C LEU A 163 -19.93 19.51 27.54
N ALA A 164 -19.89 19.33 28.85
CA ALA A 164 -20.59 20.21 29.77
C ALA A 164 -19.87 21.58 29.82
N PRO A 165 -20.53 22.65 30.35
CA PRO A 165 -19.88 23.92 30.56
C PRO A 165 -18.59 23.80 31.38
N GLY A 166 -17.48 24.41 30.92
CA GLY A 166 -16.18 24.35 31.57
C GLY A 166 -15.44 23.02 31.49
N GLN A 167 -16.00 22.01 30.83
CA GLN A 167 -15.34 20.72 30.62
C GLN A 167 -14.38 20.80 29.44
N SER A 168 -13.25 20.10 29.56
CA SER A 168 -12.28 19.94 28.47
C SER A 168 -11.91 18.48 28.25
N GLU A 169 -11.56 18.14 27.01
CA GLU A 169 -11.00 16.86 26.59
C GLU A 169 -9.74 17.08 25.75
N SER A 170 -8.76 16.19 25.91
CA SER A 170 -7.49 16.27 25.19
C SER A 170 -7.25 15.04 24.33
N PHE A 171 -6.65 15.24 23.19
CA PHE A 171 -6.24 14.24 22.21
C PHE A 171 -4.76 14.40 21.93
N GLU A 172 -4.03 13.31 21.89
CA GLU A 172 -2.61 13.29 21.58
C GLU A 172 -2.38 12.49 20.29
N HIS A 173 -1.59 13.06 19.40
CA HIS A 173 -1.26 12.48 18.11
C HIS A 173 0.23 12.61 17.83
N THR A 174 0.81 11.61 17.20
CA THR A 174 2.12 11.70 16.59
C THR A 174 1.93 11.91 15.08
N ALA A 175 2.44 13.02 14.55
CA ALA A 175 2.55 13.25 13.12
C ALA A 175 3.97 12.92 12.67
N PHE A 176 4.08 12.11 11.62
CA PHE A 176 5.34 11.76 10.97
C PHE A 176 5.33 12.27 9.54
N ILE A 177 6.31 13.09 9.18
CA ILE A 177 6.45 13.66 7.83
C ILE A 177 7.88 13.45 7.38
N GLY A 178 8.11 12.40 6.60
CA GLY A 178 9.49 12.06 6.25
C GLY A 178 9.65 10.85 5.33
N PRO A 179 10.91 10.43 5.12
CA PRO A 179 11.23 9.27 4.30
C PRO A 179 10.77 7.98 4.97
N LYS A 180 10.36 7.01 4.15
CA LYS A 180 10.04 5.63 4.60
C LYS A 180 11.32 4.86 4.92
N GLU A 181 12.22 5.46 5.67
CA GLU A 181 13.40 4.81 6.19
C GLU A 181 13.03 3.99 7.43
N ARG A 182 13.36 2.70 7.41
CA ARG A 182 12.96 1.76 8.46
C ARG A 182 13.35 2.24 9.86
N GLN A 183 14.56 2.74 10.01
CA GLN A 183 15.05 3.21 11.32
C GLN A 183 14.28 4.42 11.83
N ALA A 184 13.94 5.36 10.95
CA ALA A 184 13.13 6.53 11.30
C ALA A 184 11.70 6.12 11.70
N LEU A 185 11.09 5.20 10.95
CA LEU A 185 9.75 4.70 11.25
C LEU A 185 9.71 3.86 12.55
N GLU A 186 10.74 3.04 12.81
CA GLU A 186 10.86 2.29 14.07
C GLU A 186 10.98 3.23 15.28
N THR A 187 11.65 4.38 15.14
CA THR A 187 11.76 5.40 16.19
C THR A 187 10.41 6.04 16.46
N ALA A 188 9.63 6.35 15.41
CA ALA A 188 8.29 6.92 15.53
C ALA A 188 7.29 5.96 16.19
N GLY A 189 7.44 4.66 15.93
CA GLY A 189 6.63 3.62 16.57
C GLY A 189 6.41 2.41 15.66
N PRO A 190 6.05 1.25 16.23
CA PRO A 190 5.92 0.00 15.48
C PRO A 190 4.85 0.09 14.37
N GLN A 191 3.79 0.86 14.57
CA GLN A 191 2.70 1.04 13.59
C GLN A 191 3.17 1.73 12.31
N PHE A 192 4.16 2.63 12.42
CA PHE A 192 4.71 3.33 11.26
C PHE A 192 5.53 2.42 10.35
N VAL A 193 6.07 1.33 10.87
CA VAL A 193 6.84 0.35 10.06
C VAL A 193 5.95 -0.35 9.04
N GLU A 194 4.67 -0.52 9.32
CA GLU A 194 3.70 -1.13 8.41
C GLU A 194 3.40 -0.26 7.19
N LEU A 195 3.78 1.02 7.21
CA LEU A 195 3.74 1.90 6.04
C LEU A 195 4.73 1.48 4.93
N ILE A 196 5.72 0.63 5.26
CA ILE A 196 6.63 0.05 4.26
C ILE A 196 5.89 -1.05 3.51
N ASP A 197 5.42 -0.72 2.31
CA ASP A 197 4.79 -1.69 1.43
C ASP A 197 5.85 -2.49 0.65
N LEU A 198 5.97 -3.77 0.95
CA LEU A 198 6.82 -4.71 0.22
C LEU A 198 6.05 -5.51 -0.84
N GLY A 199 4.80 -5.15 -1.10
CA GLY A 199 3.93 -5.76 -2.09
C GLY A 199 3.46 -7.17 -1.74
N PHE A 200 2.95 -7.89 -2.75
CA PHE A 200 2.39 -9.24 -2.59
C PHE A 200 3.36 -10.24 -1.93
N PHE A 201 4.65 -10.11 -2.22
CA PHE A 201 5.69 -10.97 -1.65
C PHE A 201 6.29 -10.44 -0.35
N SER A 202 5.57 -9.61 0.39
CA SER A 202 6.07 -8.94 1.61
C SER A 202 6.69 -9.91 2.63
N SER A 203 6.08 -11.07 2.85
CA SER A 203 6.60 -12.08 3.78
C SER A 203 7.97 -12.62 3.37
N ILE A 204 8.14 -12.90 2.07
CA ILE A 204 9.45 -13.36 1.52
C ILE A 204 10.45 -12.22 1.55
N ALA A 205 10.02 -11.02 1.16
CA ALA A 205 10.88 -9.83 1.16
C ALA A 205 11.39 -9.49 2.58
N ARG A 206 10.53 -9.58 3.60
CA ARG A 206 10.94 -9.37 5.01
C ARG A 206 12.02 -10.36 5.46
N VAL A 207 11.90 -11.63 5.08
CA VAL A 207 12.93 -12.65 5.39
C VAL A 207 14.25 -12.32 4.69
N LEU A 208 14.21 -11.99 3.39
CA LEU A 208 15.40 -11.65 2.61
C LEU A 208 16.08 -10.38 3.14
N VAL A 209 15.32 -9.34 3.45
CA VAL A 209 15.84 -8.09 4.04
C VAL A 209 16.46 -8.36 5.42
N SER A 210 15.79 -9.14 6.27
CA SER A 210 16.31 -9.50 7.59
C SER A 210 17.62 -10.29 7.49
N PHE A 211 17.70 -11.23 6.53
CA PHE A 211 18.94 -11.96 6.24
C PHE A 211 20.05 -11.03 5.76
N LEU A 212 19.75 -10.12 4.83
CA LEU A 212 20.69 -9.13 4.32
C LEU A 212 21.28 -8.26 5.43
N LEU A 213 20.40 -7.72 6.30
CA LEU A 213 20.79 -6.91 7.45
C LEU A 213 21.65 -7.69 8.45
N LYS A 214 21.36 -8.98 8.66
CA LYS A 214 22.13 -9.86 9.52
C LYS A 214 23.52 -10.12 8.95
N VAL A 215 23.65 -10.33 7.64
CA VAL A 215 24.97 -10.46 7.00
C VAL A 215 25.75 -9.15 7.08
N TYR A 216 25.09 -8.01 6.84
CA TYR A 216 25.71 -6.70 6.95
C TYR A 216 26.20 -6.40 8.38
N SER A 217 25.47 -6.83 9.41
CA SER A 217 25.90 -6.64 10.80
C SER A 217 27.18 -7.42 11.15
N LEU A 218 27.45 -8.54 10.44
CA LEU A 218 28.68 -9.33 10.60
C LEU A 218 29.83 -8.78 9.77
N ILE A 219 29.51 -8.35 8.54
CA ILE A 219 30.47 -7.78 7.61
C ILE A 219 29.88 -6.46 7.09
N PRO A 220 30.30 -5.29 7.62
CA PRO A 220 29.71 -4.00 7.29
C PRO A 220 30.11 -3.53 5.86
N ASN A 221 29.72 -4.35 4.88
CA ASN A 221 29.92 -4.09 3.47
C ASN A 221 28.70 -4.58 2.68
N TRP A 222 27.95 -3.65 2.10
CA TRP A 222 26.74 -3.95 1.34
C TRP A 222 26.99 -4.82 0.11
N GLY A 223 28.14 -4.64 -0.57
CA GLY A 223 28.51 -5.46 -1.73
C GLY A 223 28.66 -6.94 -1.36
N VAL A 224 29.37 -7.23 -0.26
CA VAL A 224 29.52 -8.60 0.25
C VAL A 224 28.17 -9.17 0.70
N ALA A 225 27.36 -8.39 1.40
CA ALA A 225 26.04 -8.82 1.87
C ALA A 225 25.13 -9.21 0.70
N ILE A 226 25.13 -8.44 -0.40
CA ILE A 226 24.36 -8.75 -1.62
C ILE A 226 24.87 -10.02 -2.31
N ILE A 227 26.18 -10.22 -2.39
CA ILE A 227 26.77 -11.43 -2.98
C ILE A 227 26.36 -12.67 -2.18
N VAL A 228 26.49 -12.62 -0.84
CA VAL A 228 26.11 -13.71 0.04
C VAL A 228 24.61 -14.01 -0.09
N LEU A 229 23.75 -13.00 -0.09
CA LEU A 229 22.31 -13.16 -0.32
C LEU A 229 22.03 -13.85 -1.66
N THR A 230 22.70 -13.42 -2.72
CA THR A 230 22.51 -13.97 -4.07
C THR A 230 22.91 -15.43 -4.15
N ILE A 231 24.05 -15.80 -3.56
CA ILE A 231 24.53 -17.19 -3.51
C ILE A 231 23.55 -18.03 -2.71
N THR A 232 23.12 -17.57 -1.53
CA THR A 232 22.17 -18.28 -0.66
C THR A 232 20.83 -18.50 -1.36
N ALA A 233 20.29 -17.47 -2.00
CA ALA A 233 19.03 -17.58 -2.75
C ALA A 233 19.16 -18.59 -3.91
N ARG A 234 20.26 -18.57 -4.65
CA ARG A 234 20.49 -19.54 -5.74
C ARG A 234 20.62 -20.97 -5.24
N LEU A 235 21.33 -21.20 -4.12
CA LEU A 235 21.44 -22.50 -3.51
C LEU A 235 20.09 -23.04 -3.03
N LEU A 236 19.28 -22.16 -2.46
CA LEU A 236 17.92 -22.51 -1.99
C LEU A 236 16.98 -22.86 -3.15
N LEU A 237 17.07 -22.14 -4.27
CA LEU A 237 16.22 -22.34 -5.45
C LEU A 237 16.76 -23.43 -6.37
N PHE A 238 18.03 -23.88 -6.21
CA PHE A 238 18.64 -24.88 -7.06
C PHE A 238 17.83 -26.19 -7.13
N PRO A 239 17.40 -26.81 -6.01
CA PRO A 239 16.63 -28.05 -6.07
C PRO A 239 15.29 -27.89 -6.79
N LEU A 240 14.67 -26.70 -6.77
CA LEU A 240 13.45 -26.41 -7.53
C LEU A 240 13.75 -26.24 -9.03
N SER A 241 14.92 -25.75 -9.38
CA SER A 241 15.31 -25.47 -10.78
C SER A 241 15.72 -26.75 -11.55
N VAL A 242 16.25 -27.75 -10.85
CA VAL A 242 16.72 -28.99 -11.46
C VAL A 242 15.63 -29.74 -12.24
N PRO A 243 14.40 -29.96 -11.70
CA PRO A 243 13.33 -30.62 -12.45
C PRO A 243 12.92 -29.83 -13.70
N SER A 244 12.86 -28.49 -13.60
CA SER A 244 12.53 -27.61 -14.72
C SER A 244 13.54 -27.74 -15.87
N ILE A 245 14.83 -27.77 -15.52
CA ILE A 245 15.92 -27.94 -16.52
C ILE A 245 15.85 -29.31 -17.16
N LYS A 246 15.59 -30.38 -16.37
CA LYS A 246 15.42 -31.74 -16.90
C LYS A 246 14.25 -31.81 -17.88
N ASN A 247 13.11 -31.22 -17.52
CA ASN A 247 11.94 -31.18 -18.40
C ASN A 247 12.22 -30.40 -19.70
N MET A 248 12.98 -29.31 -19.61
CA MET A 248 13.35 -28.54 -20.79
C MET A 248 14.30 -29.32 -21.73
N VAL A 249 15.26 -30.07 -21.18
CA VAL A 249 16.15 -30.95 -21.95
C VAL A 249 15.32 -32.05 -22.62
N HIS A 250 14.43 -32.69 -21.88
CA HIS A 250 13.56 -33.74 -22.41
C HIS A 250 12.63 -33.25 -23.53
N MET A 251 12.04 -32.06 -23.36
CA MET A 251 11.26 -31.42 -24.45
C MET A 251 12.11 -31.11 -25.68
N ARG A 252 13.37 -30.79 -25.48
CA ARG A 252 14.31 -30.53 -26.59
C ARG A 252 14.67 -31.77 -27.37
N GLU A 253 14.79 -32.93 -26.69
CA GLU A 253 15.01 -34.25 -27.30
C GLU A 253 13.78 -34.73 -28.08
N LEU A 254 12.56 -34.45 -27.58
CA LEU A 254 11.29 -34.79 -28.23
C LEU A 254 10.95 -33.89 -29.42
N LYS A 255 11.58 -32.71 -29.53
CA LYS A 255 11.28 -31.73 -30.58
C LYS A 255 11.38 -32.33 -32.01
N PRO A 256 12.43 -33.07 -32.40
CA PRO A 256 12.51 -33.65 -33.76
C PRO A 256 11.39 -34.65 -34.03
N GLU A 257 10.97 -35.45 -33.04
CA GLU A 257 9.83 -36.38 -33.20
C GLU A 257 8.51 -35.61 -33.32
N MET A 258 8.33 -34.55 -32.57
CA MET A 258 7.17 -33.66 -32.69
C MET A 258 7.11 -32.95 -34.06
N ASP A 259 8.26 -32.50 -34.55
CA ASP A 259 8.34 -31.85 -35.86
C ASP A 259 8.02 -32.83 -37.00
N ALA A 260 8.52 -34.07 -36.92
CA ALA A 260 8.17 -35.14 -37.85
C ALA A 260 6.68 -35.52 -37.82
N LEU A 261 6.08 -35.56 -36.62
CA LEU A 261 4.63 -35.76 -36.44
C LEU A 261 3.81 -34.63 -37.03
N ASN A 262 4.27 -33.36 -36.80
CA ASN A 262 3.62 -32.18 -37.35
C ASN A 262 3.64 -32.15 -38.88
N GLU A 263 4.70 -32.62 -39.48
CA GLU A 263 4.85 -32.72 -40.93
C GLU A 263 4.01 -33.87 -41.53
N LYS A 264 3.97 -35.01 -40.83
CA LYS A 264 3.22 -36.20 -41.27
C LYS A 264 1.70 -36.01 -41.22
N PHE A 265 1.18 -35.28 -40.26
CA PHE A 265 -0.23 -35.04 -40.05
C PHE A 265 -0.65 -33.57 -40.30
N LYS A 266 0.00 -32.90 -41.27
CA LYS A 266 -0.21 -31.48 -41.53
C LYS A 266 -1.64 -31.15 -41.92
N ASP A 267 -2.32 -32.10 -42.62
CA ASP A 267 -3.65 -31.90 -43.19
C ASP A 267 -4.78 -32.50 -42.33
N ASP A 268 -4.44 -33.17 -41.21
CA ASP A 268 -5.43 -33.80 -40.31
C ASP A 268 -5.18 -33.40 -38.86
N PRO A 269 -5.88 -32.32 -38.35
CA PRO A 269 -5.72 -31.84 -36.99
C PRO A 269 -6.11 -32.85 -35.90
N GLN A 270 -7.05 -33.75 -36.19
CA GLN A 270 -7.53 -34.77 -35.22
C GLN A 270 -6.50 -35.89 -35.07
N ALA A 271 -6.00 -36.43 -36.18
CA ALA A 271 -4.94 -37.44 -36.15
C ALA A 271 -3.64 -36.90 -35.53
N LYS A 272 -3.33 -35.62 -35.77
CA LYS A 272 -2.20 -34.94 -35.14
C LYS A 272 -2.32 -34.87 -33.63
N GLY A 273 -3.51 -34.50 -33.12
CA GLY A 273 -3.76 -34.41 -31.66
C GLY A 273 -3.61 -35.77 -30.97
N LEU A 274 -4.14 -36.83 -31.58
CA LEU A 274 -4.02 -38.20 -31.07
C LEU A 274 -2.56 -38.69 -31.07
N ALA A 275 -1.83 -38.46 -32.14
CA ALA A 275 -0.42 -38.84 -32.26
C ALA A 275 0.47 -38.10 -31.27
N GLN A 276 0.18 -36.78 -31.01
CA GLN A 276 0.87 -36.00 -29.98
C GLN A 276 0.58 -36.55 -28.58
N MET A 277 -0.67 -36.90 -28.27
CA MET A 277 -1.03 -37.50 -26.99
C MET A 277 -0.34 -38.86 -26.77
N GLU A 278 -0.23 -39.65 -27.81
CA GLU A 278 0.45 -40.96 -27.76
C GLU A 278 1.97 -40.80 -27.55
N LEU A 279 2.60 -39.81 -28.21
CA LEU A 279 3.98 -39.44 -27.99
C LEU A 279 4.25 -39.02 -26.53
N TRP A 280 3.37 -38.21 -25.99
CA TRP A 280 3.47 -37.76 -24.61
C TRP A 280 3.29 -38.89 -23.61
N ARG A 281 2.35 -39.80 -23.87
CA ARG A 281 2.13 -40.98 -23.03
C ARG A 281 3.33 -41.93 -23.05
N LYS A 282 4.06 -41.99 -24.17
CA LYS A 282 5.24 -42.86 -24.35
C LYS A 282 6.47 -42.33 -23.61
N HIS A 283 6.60 -41.02 -23.50
CA HIS A 283 7.79 -40.36 -22.98
C HIS A 283 7.58 -39.59 -21.66
N GLY A 284 6.38 -39.42 -21.18
CA GLY A 284 6.05 -38.69 -19.97
C GLY A 284 5.54 -39.46 -18.86
#